data_bee70ee0b5a0b948939c60ba3f9566b6
#
_entry.id   bee70ee0b5a0b948939c60ba3f9566b6
#
_cell.length_a   1.000
_cell.length_b   1.000
_cell.length_c   1.000
_cell.angle_alpha   90.00
_cell.angle_beta   90.00
_cell.angle_gamma   90.00
#
_symmetry.space_group_name_H-M   'P 1'
#
loop_
_entity.id
_entity.type
_entity.pdbx_description
1 polymer ?
#
loop_
_entity_poly.entity_id
_entity_poly.type
_entity_poly.pdbx_seq_one_letter_code
_entity_poly.pdbx_strand_id
1 'polypeptide(L)'
;LKRDFPQLRIAIHTALTDRAGAKEMEASGVDVAMLDIIGAEETIKQVYHLDRPVADFEETVAALCETSMQISPHIVIGLHYGRILGEENALDILSRYDTKALVLVVIMPFYARPGTFATPDAHEVGRIFLEARRRLPDRQVLLGCARPPGMHKRVTDAYAVMAGLDGIAFPADGAVAVAGIAGRPFHQAHACC
;
A
#
# COMPACT_ATOMS: atom_id res chain seq x y z
N LEU A 1 4.41 -12.69 23.74
CA LEU A 1 4.00 -13.44 22.55
C LEU A 1 5.20 -14.12 21.88
N LYS A 2 6.23 -13.38 21.42
CA LYS A 2 7.45 -13.96 20.80
C LYS A 2 8.19 -14.95 21.70
N ARG A 3 8.24 -14.69 23.02
CA ARG A 3 8.86 -15.62 23.97
C ARG A 3 8.18 -17.01 23.97
N ASP A 4 6.85 -17.04 23.87
CA ASP A 4 6.06 -18.27 23.96
C ASP A 4 5.83 -18.92 22.58
N PHE A 5 5.89 -18.11 21.52
CA PHE A 5 5.69 -18.51 20.12
C PHE A 5 6.76 -17.87 19.20
N PRO A 6 8.02 -18.30 19.31
CA PRO A 6 9.13 -17.65 18.58
C PRO A 6 9.02 -17.73 17.07
N GLN A 7 8.27 -18.71 16.54
CA GLN A 7 8.03 -18.89 15.10
C GLN A 7 6.97 -17.94 14.52
N LEU A 8 6.17 -17.26 15.38
CA LEU A 8 5.18 -16.31 14.88
C LEU A 8 5.87 -15.11 14.25
N ARG A 9 5.40 -14.76 13.07
CA ARG A 9 5.74 -13.50 12.41
C ARG A 9 4.72 -12.44 12.79
N ILE A 10 5.20 -11.35 13.40
CA ILE A 10 4.35 -10.26 13.90
C ILE A 10 4.44 -9.11 12.91
N ALA A 11 3.32 -8.79 12.27
CA ALA A 11 3.16 -7.61 11.44
C ALA A 11 2.23 -6.62 12.12
N ILE A 12 2.59 -5.35 12.15
CA ILE A 12 1.76 -4.29 12.72
C ILE A 12 1.54 -3.18 11.72
N HIS A 13 0.37 -2.56 11.77
CA HIS A 13 0.11 -1.28 11.11
C HIS A 13 0.38 -0.16 12.13
N THR A 14 1.35 0.72 11.84
CA THR A 14 1.73 1.81 12.73
C THR A 14 1.18 3.15 12.25
N ALA A 15 1.02 4.09 13.18
CA ALA A 15 0.85 5.50 12.88
C ALA A 15 2.22 6.17 12.66
N LEU A 16 2.24 7.50 12.59
CA LEU A 16 3.49 8.28 12.57
C LEU A 16 4.31 7.95 13.83
N THR A 17 5.59 7.68 13.64
CA THR A 17 6.51 7.32 14.71
C THR A 17 7.88 7.96 14.48
N ASP A 18 8.61 8.17 15.56
CA ASP A 18 10.00 8.61 15.53
C ASP A 18 10.98 7.43 15.66
N ARG A 19 12.28 7.74 15.68
CA ARG A 19 13.33 6.73 15.85
C ARG A 19 13.23 5.94 17.16
N ALA A 20 12.76 6.58 18.24
CA ALA A 20 12.63 5.93 19.54
C ALA A 20 11.48 4.90 19.47
N GLY A 21 10.33 5.28 18.96
CA GLY A 21 9.20 4.39 18.76
C GLY A 21 9.50 3.24 17.79
N ALA A 22 10.23 3.52 16.69
CA ALA A 22 10.66 2.48 15.75
C ALA A 22 11.56 1.42 16.42
N LYS A 23 12.51 1.83 17.24
CA LYS A 23 13.38 0.93 18.02
C LYS A 23 12.61 0.17 19.11
N GLU A 24 11.61 0.78 19.72
CA GLU A 24 10.75 0.09 20.70
C GLU A 24 9.92 -1.01 20.03
N MET A 25 9.36 -0.76 18.83
CA MET A 25 8.69 -1.79 18.03
C MET A 25 9.61 -2.96 17.69
N GLU A 26 10.83 -2.67 17.22
CA GLU A 26 11.85 -3.67 16.94
C GLU A 26 12.19 -4.49 18.20
N ALA A 27 12.48 -3.83 19.32
CA ALA A 27 12.79 -4.49 20.58
C ALA A 27 11.64 -5.34 21.13
N SER A 28 10.40 -4.99 20.78
CA SER A 28 9.20 -5.76 21.13
C SER A 28 9.00 -7.01 20.27
N GLY A 29 9.85 -7.22 19.26
CA GLY A 29 9.82 -8.40 18.40
C GLY A 29 8.86 -8.28 17.20
N VAL A 30 8.60 -7.06 16.74
CA VAL A 30 7.88 -6.83 15.49
C VAL A 30 8.77 -7.22 14.32
N ASP A 31 8.25 -8.02 13.39
CA ASP A 31 8.97 -8.46 12.20
C ASP A 31 8.69 -7.58 10.97
N VAL A 32 7.46 -7.05 10.88
CA VAL A 32 7.02 -6.22 9.75
C VAL A 32 6.29 -4.98 10.27
N ALA A 33 6.73 -3.82 9.86
CA ALA A 33 6.01 -2.57 10.07
C ALA A 33 5.33 -2.12 8.76
N MET A 34 4.03 -1.88 8.86
CA MET A 34 3.20 -1.35 7.77
C MET A 34 2.74 0.05 8.16
N LEU A 35 2.66 0.97 7.20
CA LEU A 35 2.17 2.32 7.42
C LEU A 35 1.62 2.91 6.13
N ASP A 36 0.61 3.77 6.24
CA ASP A 36 0.11 4.54 5.11
C ASP A 36 1.05 5.71 4.82
N ILE A 37 1.41 5.90 3.56
CA ILE A 37 2.15 7.07 3.10
C ILE A 37 1.21 7.99 2.35
N ILE A 38 1.07 9.21 2.85
CA ILE A 38 0.18 10.23 2.31
C ILE A 38 1.05 11.36 1.75
N GLY A 39 1.02 11.51 0.42
CA GLY A 39 1.88 12.46 -0.27
C GLY A 39 1.27 13.85 -0.50
N ALA A 40 0.12 14.18 0.11
CA ALA A 40 -0.52 15.48 -0.03
C ALA A 40 -0.99 16.02 1.32
N GLU A 41 -0.55 17.22 1.70
CA GLU A 41 -0.94 17.87 2.95
C GLU A 41 -2.44 18.14 3.03
N GLU A 42 -3.06 18.46 1.90
CA GLU A 42 -4.50 18.65 1.82
C GLU A 42 -5.26 17.38 2.20
N THR A 43 -4.79 16.21 1.77
CA THR A 43 -5.36 14.91 2.13
C THR A 43 -5.16 14.62 3.62
N ILE A 44 -3.98 14.88 4.16
CA ILE A 44 -3.68 14.73 5.58
C ILE A 44 -4.65 15.55 6.42
N LYS A 45 -4.83 16.82 6.06
CA LYS A 45 -5.69 17.75 6.80
C LYS A 45 -7.18 17.44 6.65
N GLN A 46 -7.64 17.17 5.42
CA GLN A 46 -9.09 17.06 5.16
C GLN A 46 -9.65 15.66 5.39
N VAL A 47 -8.87 14.60 5.16
CA VAL A 47 -9.32 13.21 5.28
C VAL A 47 -8.90 12.60 6.61
N TYR A 48 -7.65 12.78 7.02
CA TYR A 48 -7.13 12.27 8.30
C TYR A 48 -7.37 13.22 9.47
N HIS A 49 -7.75 14.49 9.20
CA HIS A 49 -7.94 15.53 10.22
C HIS A 49 -6.69 15.73 11.10
N LEU A 50 -5.50 15.54 10.52
CA LEU A 50 -4.25 15.76 11.18
C LEU A 50 -3.63 17.07 10.73
N ASP A 51 -3.05 17.81 11.69
CA ASP A 51 -2.23 19.00 11.42
C ASP A 51 -0.76 18.58 11.40
N ARG A 52 -0.39 17.87 10.35
CA ARG A 52 0.94 17.30 10.14
C ARG A 52 1.35 17.49 8.68
N PRO A 53 2.62 17.84 8.40
CA PRO A 53 3.15 17.94 7.04
C PRO A 53 3.42 16.55 6.46
N VAL A 54 3.54 16.48 5.14
CA VAL A 54 3.98 15.27 4.42
C VAL A 54 5.34 14.78 4.91
N ALA A 55 6.21 15.70 5.32
CA ALA A 55 7.54 15.37 5.83
C ALA A 55 7.52 14.42 7.04
N ASP A 56 6.50 14.49 7.90
CA ASP A 56 6.39 13.58 9.06
C ASP A 56 6.19 12.11 8.63
N PHE A 57 5.51 11.89 7.50
CA PHE A 57 5.36 10.55 6.91
C PHE A 57 6.69 10.04 6.36
N GLU A 58 7.46 10.90 5.71
CA GLU A 58 8.79 10.57 5.23
C GLU A 58 9.76 10.29 6.37
N GLU A 59 9.75 11.11 7.43
CA GLU A 59 10.56 10.90 8.64
C GLU A 59 10.22 9.56 9.31
N THR A 60 8.94 9.18 9.34
CA THR A 60 8.52 7.86 9.86
C THR A 60 9.10 6.72 9.02
N VAL A 61 9.06 6.82 7.69
CA VAL A 61 9.69 5.80 6.82
C VAL A 61 11.19 5.73 7.10
N ALA A 62 11.86 6.86 7.19
CA ALA A 62 13.29 6.93 7.48
C ALA A 62 13.61 6.24 8.82
N ALA A 63 12.85 6.56 9.88
CA ALA A 63 13.04 5.97 11.21
C ALA A 63 12.84 4.45 11.21
N LEU A 64 11.83 3.95 10.49
CA LEU A 64 11.57 2.53 10.38
C LEU A 64 12.67 1.81 9.58
N CYS A 65 13.17 2.41 8.50
CA CYS A 65 14.26 1.85 7.69
C CYS A 65 15.60 1.77 8.43
N GLU A 66 15.77 2.47 9.55
CA GLU A 66 16.95 2.34 10.43
C GLU A 66 16.89 1.09 11.35
N THR A 67 15.81 0.31 11.31
CA THR A 67 15.62 -0.93 12.08
C THR A 67 15.86 -2.17 11.23
N SER A 68 15.91 -3.32 11.86
CA SER A 68 15.95 -4.63 11.17
C SER A 68 14.58 -5.15 10.73
N MET A 69 13.50 -4.46 11.06
CA MET A 69 12.14 -4.82 10.65
C MET A 69 12.00 -4.72 9.13
N GLN A 70 11.17 -5.57 8.56
CA GLN A 70 10.74 -5.39 7.17
C GLN A 70 9.72 -4.26 7.08
N ILE A 71 9.92 -3.33 6.15
CA ILE A 71 9.01 -2.20 5.98
C ILE A 71 8.16 -2.43 4.74
N SER A 72 6.84 -2.42 4.95
CA SER A 72 5.83 -2.61 3.89
C SER A 72 4.84 -1.44 3.89
N PRO A 73 5.19 -0.31 3.29
CA PRO A 73 4.32 0.85 3.22
C PRO A 73 3.10 0.58 2.33
N HIS A 74 2.03 1.32 2.64
CA HIS A 74 0.78 1.30 1.88
C HIS A 74 0.53 2.66 1.24
N ILE A 75 -0.02 2.66 0.04
CA ILE A 75 -0.60 3.85 -0.61
C ILE A 75 -2.06 3.56 -0.91
N VAL A 76 -2.95 4.41 -0.39
CA VAL A 76 -4.38 4.34 -0.63
C VAL A 76 -4.73 5.22 -1.82
N ILE A 77 -4.95 4.59 -2.97
CA ILE A 77 -5.28 5.29 -4.22
C ILE A 77 -6.70 5.86 -4.12
N GLY A 78 -6.85 7.15 -4.43
CA GLY A 78 -8.11 7.88 -4.32
C GLY A 78 -8.47 8.30 -2.90
N LEU A 79 -7.51 8.30 -1.97
CA LEU A 79 -7.74 8.66 -0.57
C LEU A 79 -8.38 10.05 -0.42
N HIS A 80 -8.04 11.00 -1.31
CA HIS A 80 -8.64 12.33 -1.30
C HIS A 80 -10.03 12.34 -1.93
N TYR A 81 -11.03 11.83 -1.22
CA TYR A 81 -12.45 11.77 -1.63
C TYR A 81 -12.68 11.09 -3.00
N GLY A 82 -11.83 10.13 -3.37
CA GLY A 82 -11.88 9.40 -4.65
C GLY A 82 -11.05 10.04 -5.77
N ARG A 83 -10.36 11.15 -5.51
CA ARG A 83 -9.45 11.80 -6.47
C ARG A 83 -8.01 11.38 -6.23
N ILE A 84 -7.23 11.30 -7.28
CA ILE A 84 -5.79 11.10 -7.20
C ILE A 84 -5.15 12.42 -6.75
N LEU A 85 -4.63 12.44 -5.53
CA LEU A 85 -3.96 13.61 -4.96
C LEU A 85 -2.90 13.19 -3.95
N GLY A 86 -1.63 13.17 -4.39
CA GLY A 86 -0.47 12.86 -3.56
C GLY A 86 0.11 11.46 -3.76
N GLU A 87 -0.55 10.55 -4.49
CA GLU A 87 -0.05 9.18 -4.71
C GLU A 87 1.32 9.19 -5.41
N GLU A 88 1.52 10.07 -6.40
CA GLU A 88 2.81 10.16 -7.08
C GLU A 88 3.92 10.68 -6.15
N ASN A 89 3.62 11.67 -5.31
CA ASN A 89 4.55 12.16 -4.31
C ASN A 89 4.87 11.09 -3.26
N ALA A 90 3.88 10.30 -2.84
CA ALA A 90 4.10 9.15 -1.95
C ALA A 90 5.05 8.12 -2.60
N LEU A 91 4.88 7.84 -3.90
CA LEU A 91 5.80 6.99 -4.65
C LEU A 91 7.21 7.58 -4.74
N ASP A 92 7.34 8.89 -4.95
CA ASP A 92 8.64 9.59 -4.98
C ASP A 92 9.34 9.53 -3.62
N ILE A 93 8.60 9.70 -2.51
CA ILE A 93 9.12 9.49 -1.16
C ILE A 93 9.67 8.07 -1.04
N LEU A 94 8.86 7.06 -1.33
CA LEU A 94 9.24 5.66 -1.15
C LEU A 94 10.40 5.23 -2.05
N SER A 95 10.59 5.86 -3.21
CA SER A 95 11.71 5.55 -4.11
C SER A 95 13.08 5.81 -3.47
N ARG A 96 13.16 6.68 -2.47
CA ARG A 96 14.39 7.06 -1.75
C ARG A 96 14.79 6.11 -0.63
N TYR A 97 13.91 5.19 -0.22
CA TYR A 97 14.10 4.32 0.94
C TYR A 97 14.10 2.83 0.53
N ASP A 98 14.89 2.03 1.22
CA ASP A 98 14.93 0.58 0.98
C ASP A 98 13.79 -0.13 1.73
N THR A 99 12.61 -0.15 1.13
CA THR A 99 11.44 -0.86 1.65
C THR A 99 11.30 -2.24 1.00
N LYS A 100 10.83 -3.23 1.72
CA LYS A 100 10.70 -4.61 1.21
C LYS A 100 9.66 -4.73 0.12
N ALA A 101 8.53 -4.12 0.32
CA ALA A 101 7.39 -4.16 -0.58
C ALA A 101 6.64 -2.83 -0.53
N LEU A 102 5.85 -2.55 -1.55
CA LEU A 102 4.80 -1.53 -1.54
C LEU A 102 3.46 -2.24 -1.71
N VAL A 103 2.50 -1.93 -0.86
CA VAL A 103 1.12 -2.39 -1.00
C VAL A 103 0.25 -1.23 -1.49
N LEU A 104 -0.36 -1.40 -2.64
CA LEU A 104 -1.34 -0.48 -3.18
C LEU A 104 -2.75 -0.96 -2.81
N VAL A 105 -3.57 -0.07 -2.28
CA VAL A 105 -4.99 -0.31 -2.06
C VAL A 105 -5.80 0.80 -2.71
N VAL A 106 -7.08 0.55 -2.97
CA VAL A 106 -7.98 1.56 -3.56
C VAL A 106 -9.04 1.90 -2.53
N ILE A 107 -9.32 3.19 -2.37
CA ILE A 107 -10.32 3.64 -1.40
C ILE A 107 -11.65 2.90 -1.57
N MET A 108 -12.21 2.45 -0.47
CA MET A 108 -13.44 1.68 -0.41
C MET A 108 -14.32 2.21 0.75
N PRO A 109 -15.07 3.28 0.52
CA PRO A 109 -15.70 4.05 1.58
C PRO A 109 -17.03 3.47 2.07
N PHE A 110 -17.07 2.21 2.50
CA PHE A 110 -18.31 1.53 2.93
C PHE A 110 -19.01 2.20 4.10
N TYR A 111 -18.26 2.85 4.98
CA TYR A 111 -18.82 3.48 6.19
C TYR A 111 -18.89 5.00 6.09
N ALA A 112 -18.49 5.57 4.97
CA ALA A 112 -18.59 7.01 4.76
C ALA A 112 -20.04 7.42 4.50
N ARG A 113 -20.38 8.68 4.80
CA ARG A 113 -21.67 9.23 4.40
C ARG A 113 -21.82 9.17 2.88
N PRO A 114 -22.99 8.77 2.36
CA PRO A 114 -23.23 8.75 0.93
C PRO A 114 -22.85 10.09 0.27
N GLY A 115 -22.12 10.01 -0.86
CA GLY A 115 -21.69 11.19 -1.60
C GLY A 115 -20.43 11.89 -1.09
N THR A 116 -19.85 11.46 0.04
CA THR A 116 -18.58 12.03 0.54
C THR A 116 -17.39 11.60 -0.28
N PHE A 117 -17.34 10.33 -0.67
CA PHE A 117 -16.26 9.76 -1.49
C PHE A 117 -16.82 9.27 -2.82
N ALA A 118 -16.10 9.53 -3.88
CA ALA A 118 -16.31 8.86 -5.16
C ALA A 118 -15.42 7.60 -5.27
N THR A 119 -15.82 6.65 -6.10
CA THR A 119 -14.91 5.58 -6.53
C THR A 119 -13.93 6.16 -7.54
N PRO A 120 -12.60 6.01 -7.36
CA PRO A 120 -11.63 6.48 -8.35
C PRO A 120 -11.86 5.81 -9.71
N ASP A 121 -11.57 6.51 -10.79
CA ASP A 121 -11.60 5.91 -12.12
C ASP A 121 -10.59 4.77 -12.23
N ALA A 122 -11.02 3.63 -12.81
CA ALA A 122 -10.18 2.43 -12.88
C ALA A 122 -8.94 2.62 -13.76
N HIS A 123 -8.98 3.50 -14.79
CA HIS A 123 -7.82 3.81 -15.62
C HIS A 123 -6.80 4.64 -14.85
N GLU A 124 -7.27 5.62 -14.06
CA GLU A 124 -6.39 6.39 -13.17
C GLU A 124 -5.71 5.49 -12.13
N VAL A 125 -6.45 4.52 -11.57
CA VAL A 125 -5.87 3.49 -10.68
C VAL A 125 -4.79 2.69 -11.41
N GLY A 126 -5.07 2.24 -12.64
CA GLY A 126 -4.11 1.52 -13.47
C GLY A 126 -2.86 2.35 -13.79
N ARG A 127 -3.02 3.66 -14.00
CA ARG A 127 -1.91 4.59 -14.19
C ARG A 127 -0.99 4.63 -12.95
N ILE A 128 -1.56 4.68 -11.75
CA ILE A 128 -0.77 4.63 -10.51
C ILE A 128 -0.04 3.29 -10.37
N PHE A 129 -0.64 2.16 -10.76
CA PHE A 129 0.06 0.87 -10.75
C PHE A 129 1.29 0.87 -11.66
N LEU A 130 1.16 1.43 -12.86
CA LEU A 130 2.27 1.56 -13.80
C LEU A 130 3.36 2.48 -13.26
N GLU A 131 2.99 3.63 -12.67
CA GLU A 131 3.94 4.55 -12.05
C GLU A 131 4.66 3.92 -10.86
N ALA A 132 3.97 3.14 -10.03
CA ALA A 132 4.58 2.40 -8.94
C ALA A 132 5.63 1.40 -9.45
N ARG A 133 5.29 0.59 -10.47
CA ARG A 133 6.24 -0.35 -11.06
C ARG A 133 7.45 0.36 -11.68
N ARG A 134 7.22 1.49 -12.36
CA ARG A 134 8.27 2.26 -13.02
C ARG A 134 9.28 2.87 -12.04
N ARG A 135 8.78 3.38 -10.89
CA ARG A 135 9.62 4.00 -9.85
C ARG A 135 10.27 3.00 -8.91
N LEU A 136 9.68 1.80 -8.79
CA LEU A 136 10.12 0.74 -7.88
C LEU A 136 10.35 -0.58 -8.66
N PRO A 137 11.27 -0.60 -9.66
CA PRO A 137 11.43 -1.76 -10.55
C PRO A 137 11.91 -3.02 -9.81
N ASP A 138 12.74 -2.85 -8.79
CA ASP A 138 13.41 -3.94 -8.07
C ASP A 138 12.70 -4.34 -6.76
N ARG A 139 11.52 -3.75 -6.48
CA ARG A 139 10.76 -4.02 -5.26
C ARG A 139 9.47 -4.77 -5.56
N GLN A 140 8.98 -5.49 -4.56
CA GLN A 140 7.65 -6.06 -4.67
C GLN A 140 6.59 -4.96 -4.64
N VAL A 141 5.73 -4.92 -5.64
CA VAL A 141 4.55 -4.06 -5.67
C VAL A 141 3.31 -4.95 -5.68
N LEU A 142 2.52 -4.85 -4.63
CA LEU A 142 1.38 -5.72 -4.37
C LEU A 142 0.07 -4.92 -4.45
N LEU A 143 -0.98 -5.52 -4.98
CA LEU A 143 -2.34 -5.01 -4.85
C LEU A 143 -3.00 -5.65 -3.62
N GLY A 144 -3.23 -4.85 -2.59
CA GLY A 144 -3.84 -5.26 -1.33
C GLY A 144 -5.32 -5.61 -1.46
N CYS A 145 -5.92 -6.02 -0.34
CA CYS A 145 -7.29 -6.54 -0.33
C CYS A 145 -8.37 -5.48 -0.49
N ALA A 146 -8.13 -4.23 -0.06
CA ALA A 146 -9.11 -3.15 -0.12
C ALA A 146 -9.16 -2.55 -1.53
N ARG A 147 -10.27 -2.76 -2.22
CA ARG A 147 -10.62 -2.12 -3.49
C ARG A 147 -12.10 -2.29 -3.84
N PRO A 148 -12.73 -1.33 -4.54
CA PRO A 148 -14.15 -1.35 -4.87
C PRO A 148 -14.56 -2.64 -5.59
N PRO A 149 -15.66 -3.27 -5.18
CA PRO A 149 -16.10 -4.57 -5.72
C PRO A 149 -16.69 -4.48 -7.14
N GLY A 150 -17.09 -5.61 -7.68
CA GLY A 150 -17.78 -5.72 -8.96
C GLY A 150 -16.87 -5.50 -10.17
N MET A 151 -17.34 -4.75 -11.17
CA MET A 151 -16.62 -4.53 -12.42
C MET A 151 -15.33 -3.73 -12.18
N HIS A 152 -15.36 -2.77 -11.26
CA HIS A 152 -14.17 -1.98 -10.90
C HIS A 152 -13.03 -2.89 -10.47
N LYS A 153 -13.30 -3.86 -9.57
CA LYS A 153 -12.31 -4.84 -9.13
C LYS A 153 -11.74 -5.66 -10.28
N ARG A 154 -12.60 -6.13 -11.19
CA ARG A 154 -12.16 -6.92 -12.35
C ARG A 154 -11.21 -6.15 -13.26
N VAL A 155 -11.55 -4.89 -13.52
CA VAL A 155 -10.74 -4.00 -14.37
C VAL A 155 -9.41 -3.65 -13.71
N THR A 156 -9.43 -3.26 -12.44
CA THR A 156 -8.21 -2.91 -11.69
C THR A 156 -7.28 -4.11 -11.50
N ASP A 157 -7.81 -5.32 -11.26
CA ASP A 157 -7.01 -6.54 -11.17
C ASP A 157 -6.33 -6.85 -12.52
N ALA A 158 -7.04 -6.67 -13.64
CA ALA A 158 -6.43 -6.81 -14.96
C ALA A 158 -5.31 -5.78 -15.18
N TYR A 159 -5.52 -4.52 -14.80
CA TYR A 159 -4.47 -3.50 -14.88
C TYR A 159 -3.28 -3.82 -13.98
N ALA A 160 -3.49 -4.37 -12.78
CA ALA A 160 -2.42 -4.80 -11.90
C ALA A 160 -1.53 -5.86 -12.57
N VAL A 161 -2.14 -6.87 -13.22
CA VAL A 161 -1.41 -7.86 -14.01
C VAL A 161 -0.64 -7.20 -15.15
N MET A 162 -1.29 -6.32 -15.91
CA MET A 162 -0.68 -5.65 -17.08
C MET A 162 0.45 -4.69 -16.69
N ALA A 163 0.30 -3.98 -15.57
CA ALA A 163 1.34 -3.09 -15.02
C ALA A 163 2.52 -3.86 -14.42
N GLY A 164 2.40 -5.17 -14.27
CA GLY A 164 3.50 -5.99 -13.77
C GLY A 164 3.60 -6.05 -12.24
N LEU A 165 2.50 -5.90 -11.51
CA LEU A 165 2.49 -6.10 -10.06
C LEU A 165 2.82 -7.56 -9.70
N ASP A 166 3.48 -7.75 -8.56
CA ASP A 166 4.00 -9.06 -8.13
C ASP A 166 2.96 -9.92 -7.42
N GLY A 167 1.88 -9.32 -6.94
CA GLY A 167 0.82 -10.05 -6.27
C GLY A 167 -0.49 -9.28 -6.20
N ILE A 168 -1.59 -10.03 -6.11
CA ILE A 168 -2.95 -9.50 -5.95
C ILE A 168 -3.64 -10.29 -4.83
N ALA A 169 -4.03 -9.59 -3.77
CA ALA A 169 -4.80 -10.19 -2.69
C ALA A 169 -6.24 -10.44 -3.15
N PHE A 170 -6.75 -11.67 -2.95
CA PHE A 170 -8.12 -12.06 -3.32
C PHE A 170 -8.50 -11.63 -4.75
N PRO A 171 -7.79 -12.11 -5.79
CA PRO A 171 -8.03 -11.67 -7.15
C PRO A 171 -9.47 -11.93 -7.61
N ALA A 172 -9.99 -11.05 -8.46
CA ALA A 172 -11.28 -11.24 -9.09
C ALA A 172 -11.22 -12.38 -10.12
N ASP A 173 -12.40 -12.95 -10.42
CA ASP A 173 -12.53 -13.90 -11.51
C ASP A 173 -11.96 -13.31 -12.82
N GLY A 174 -11.12 -14.06 -13.47
CA GLY A 174 -10.48 -13.66 -14.72
C GLY A 174 -9.07 -13.08 -14.56
N ALA A 175 -8.61 -12.66 -13.37
CA ALA A 175 -7.26 -12.15 -13.18
C ALA A 175 -6.18 -13.19 -13.57
N VAL A 176 -6.40 -14.46 -13.22
CA VAL A 176 -5.52 -15.58 -13.60
C VAL A 176 -5.48 -15.77 -15.12
N ALA A 177 -6.64 -15.65 -15.79
CA ALA A 177 -6.70 -15.74 -17.25
C ALA A 177 -5.93 -14.61 -17.93
N VAL A 178 -6.03 -13.38 -17.39
CA VAL A 178 -5.26 -12.22 -17.88
C VAL A 178 -3.75 -12.47 -17.68
N ALA A 179 -3.33 -13.03 -16.54
CA ALA A 179 -1.92 -13.39 -16.31
C ALA A 179 -1.44 -14.42 -17.34
N GLY A 180 -2.24 -15.44 -17.65
CA GLY A 180 -1.93 -16.43 -18.69
C GLY A 180 -1.78 -15.80 -20.08
N ILE A 181 -2.70 -14.92 -20.48
CA ILE A 181 -2.62 -14.19 -21.76
C ILE A 181 -1.37 -13.30 -21.81
N ALA A 182 -1.01 -12.67 -20.69
CA ALA A 182 0.18 -11.83 -20.57
C ALA A 182 1.49 -12.65 -20.45
N GLY A 183 1.43 -13.97 -20.47
CA GLY A 183 2.59 -14.85 -20.35
C GLY A 183 3.25 -14.80 -18.96
N ARG A 184 2.51 -14.41 -17.93
CA ARG A 184 3.01 -14.29 -16.55
C ARG A 184 2.67 -15.54 -15.74
N PRO A 185 3.66 -16.26 -15.22
CA PRO A 185 3.41 -17.37 -14.31
C PRO A 185 2.77 -16.84 -13.02
N PHE A 186 1.91 -17.65 -12.41
CA PHE A 186 1.29 -17.32 -11.12
C PHE A 186 1.35 -18.52 -10.18
N HIS A 187 1.36 -18.24 -8.90
CA HIS A 187 1.17 -19.24 -7.84
C HIS A 187 0.24 -18.65 -6.77
N GLN A 188 -0.44 -19.53 -6.06
CA GLN A 188 -1.30 -19.14 -4.96
C GLN A 188 -0.51 -19.13 -3.65
N ALA A 189 -0.62 -18.04 -2.89
CA ALA A 189 -0.06 -17.90 -1.55
C ALA A 189 -1.20 -17.85 -0.50
N HIS A 190 -0.86 -18.12 0.75
CA HIS A 190 -1.82 -18.13 1.87
C HIS A 190 -1.75 -16.85 2.72
N ALA A 191 -1.05 -15.82 2.27
CA ALA A 191 -0.97 -14.52 2.92
C ALA A 191 -1.36 -13.41 1.95
N CYS A 192 -1.90 -12.29 2.46
CA CYS A 192 -2.38 -11.21 1.58
C CYS A 192 -1.47 -9.98 1.53
N CYS A 193 -0.61 -9.73 2.49
CA CYS A 193 0.31 -8.58 2.50
C CYS A 193 1.54 -8.91 3.32
#